data_ddfd542ff397872e7620203bcd684582
#
_entry.id   ddfd542ff397872e7620203bcd684582
#
_cell.length_a   1.000
_cell.length_b   1.000
_cell.length_c   1.000
_cell.angle_alpha   90.00
_cell.angle_beta   90.00
_cell.angle_gamma   90.00
#
_symmetry.space_group_name_H-M   'P 1'
#
loop_
_entity.id
_entity.type
_entity.pdbx_description
1 polymer ?
#
loop_
_entity_poly.entity_id
_entity_poly.type
_entity_poly.pdbx_seq_one_letter_code
_entity_poly.pdbx_strand_id
1 'polypeptide(L)'
;MITPTKEQSRIRETAGLSLLIVAPAGCGKTEAMALRLAGLIERGQVPWPRKVLVTTFSNRARDNIRERLQRHLPPAAFRDRVTVANFHGLAARIFRAHANVIGLDPQMIIPDSDWVGDQCRSRRLSFQRAHDVQETLRAVKQKPLDDAEVRAALAATGDRDAIAIEQQRIADHRLTYDDLPRVAELILQDKSVADLYSCLFACVLVDEFQDLTPQLLRMIRHIGYGKTTYAGDIAQAIYGFAGAAPTQILQEIQQETGSNVIVFAESHRSSPAVLERVNDLAPYTGGQRLRSADPGSWPGGGLSGLASFPGTAAEAEYVRAFADTVLEHAPGHRIGVIARTAARRRFADAAFEQSGLPWHRWDDPVLDTETAKIMKATLAGISPAVAGAEPDLLTFLRFACGLESVHDPATRQALNEAVGWACDLLREGLSPAQVRARIKMGDDSTLLTAPGVHLLTGHTGKGQQFDWVVIVGAEEGCIPDFRATAPGDLAEEARVLSVMISRARHGVLILRAEAVESQAGKLFSKQPSRFLAAFEGSAQSRDREGTRQWICDADWSRLGTAST
;
A
#
# COMPACT_ATOMS: atom_id res chain seq x y z
N MET A 1 5.30 21.75 -20.22
CA MET A 1 6.26 21.16 -19.26
C MET A 1 6.09 21.89 -17.94
N ILE A 2 5.92 21.17 -16.83
CA ILE A 2 5.83 21.77 -15.49
C ILE A 2 7.22 22.30 -15.13
N THR A 3 7.30 23.54 -14.65
CA THR A 3 8.57 24.13 -14.19
C THR A 3 9.04 23.40 -12.92
N PRO A 4 10.26 22.82 -12.89
CA PRO A 4 10.77 22.15 -11.71
C PRO A 4 10.88 23.11 -10.50
N THR A 5 10.61 22.60 -9.30
CA THR A 5 10.89 23.35 -8.07
C THR A 5 12.39 23.51 -7.83
N LYS A 6 12.78 24.34 -6.86
CA LYS A 6 14.20 24.50 -6.49
C LYS A 6 14.84 23.18 -6.07
N GLU A 7 14.11 22.39 -5.25
CA GLU A 7 14.57 21.08 -4.79
C GLU A 7 14.71 20.10 -5.96
N GLN A 8 13.74 20.07 -6.87
CA GLN A 8 13.77 19.23 -8.07
C GLN A 8 14.93 19.60 -9.00
N SER A 9 15.17 20.88 -9.22
CA SER A 9 16.33 21.36 -10.00
C SER A 9 17.64 20.93 -9.33
N ARG A 10 17.76 21.12 -8.01
CA ARG A 10 18.93 20.68 -7.24
C ARG A 10 19.17 19.17 -7.34
N ILE A 11 18.09 18.34 -7.28
CA ILE A 11 18.18 16.89 -7.45
C ILE A 11 18.71 16.53 -8.85
N ARG A 12 18.21 17.19 -9.90
CA ARG A 12 18.69 16.98 -11.27
C ARG A 12 20.17 17.31 -11.41
N GLU A 13 20.63 18.39 -10.76
CA GLU A 13 22.01 18.91 -10.87
C GLU A 13 23.02 18.19 -9.97
N THR A 14 22.57 17.48 -8.94
CA THR A 14 23.45 16.78 -7.99
C THR A 14 24.33 15.76 -8.70
N ALA A 15 25.64 15.95 -8.65
CA ALA A 15 26.62 15.08 -9.31
C ALA A 15 26.90 13.77 -8.53
N GLY A 16 26.79 13.77 -7.21
CA GLY A 16 26.99 12.56 -6.39
C GLY A 16 26.03 11.44 -6.76
N LEU A 17 26.49 10.20 -6.84
CA LEU A 17 25.64 9.04 -7.17
C LEU A 17 24.75 8.64 -6.00
N SER A 18 25.25 8.77 -4.76
CA SER A 18 24.49 8.48 -3.55
C SER A 18 23.74 9.72 -3.07
N LEU A 19 22.43 9.61 -2.86
CA LEU A 19 21.55 10.73 -2.49
C LEU A 19 20.34 10.23 -1.70
N LEU A 20 19.99 10.93 -0.61
CA LEU A 20 18.72 10.74 0.08
C LEU A 20 17.75 11.88 -0.26
N ILE A 21 16.58 11.52 -0.75
CA ILE A 21 15.47 12.43 -1.04
C ILE A 21 14.34 12.15 -0.04
N VAL A 22 14.13 13.09 0.87
CA VAL A 22 12.98 13.03 1.80
C VAL A 22 11.85 13.85 1.19
N ALA A 23 10.85 13.17 0.65
CA ALA A 23 9.75 13.80 -0.06
C ALA A 23 8.39 13.31 0.45
N PRO A 24 7.75 14.07 1.35
CA PRO A 24 6.42 13.78 1.86
C PRO A 24 5.34 13.69 0.77
N ALA A 25 4.15 13.25 1.18
CA ALA A 25 3.02 13.10 0.27
C ALA A 25 2.71 14.41 -0.47
N GLY A 26 2.56 14.33 -1.80
CA GLY A 26 2.20 15.49 -2.62
C GLY A 26 3.33 16.45 -2.97
N CYS A 27 4.57 16.20 -2.53
CA CYS A 27 5.73 17.06 -2.81
C CYS A 27 6.42 16.77 -4.16
N GLY A 28 5.88 15.87 -4.99
CA GLY A 28 6.44 15.60 -6.31
C GLY A 28 7.63 14.64 -6.32
N LYS A 29 7.67 13.66 -5.41
CA LYS A 29 8.74 12.63 -5.29
C LYS A 29 9.03 11.91 -6.61
N THR A 30 8.00 11.38 -7.27
CA THR A 30 8.16 10.63 -8.53
C THR A 30 8.74 11.50 -9.64
N GLU A 31 8.34 12.76 -9.71
CA GLU A 31 8.90 13.75 -10.64
C GLU A 31 10.38 14.03 -10.33
N ALA A 32 10.72 14.19 -9.05
CA ALA A 32 12.10 14.37 -8.59
C ALA A 32 13.00 13.20 -9.00
N MET A 33 12.51 11.96 -8.91
CA MET A 33 13.24 10.78 -9.35
C MET A 33 13.44 10.76 -10.87
N ALA A 34 12.44 11.18 -11.63
CA ALA A 34 12.53 11.27 -13.08
C ALA A 34 13.59 12.32 -13.51
N LEU A 35 13.56 13.49 -12.87
CA LEU A 35 14.57 14.54 -13.08
C LEU A 35 15.97 14.09 -12.65
N ARG A 36 16.08 13.34 -11.54
CA ARG A 36 17.34 12.74 -11.10
C ARG A 36 17.94 11.84 -12.18
N LEU A 37 17.13 10.93 -12.70
CA LEU A 37 17.55 10.01 -13.75
C LEU A 37 17.99 10.76 -15.02
N ALA A 38 17.19 11.73 -15.47
CA ALA A 38 17.53 12.56 -16.62
C ALA A 38 18.88 13.26 -16.42
N GLY A 39 19.09 13.90 -15.26
CA GLY A 39 20.34 14.57 -14.93
C GLY A 39 21.55 13.64 -14.87
N LEU A 40 21.40 12.42 -14.38
CA LEU A 40 22.48 11.41 -14.37
C LEU A 40 22.91 11.00 -15.79
N ILE A 41 21.92 10.81 -16.68
CA ILE A 41 22.17 10.44 -18.08
C ILE A 41 22.80 11.61 -18.84
N GLU A 42 22.27 12.83 -18.69
CA GLU A 42 22.78 14.05 -19.34
C GLU A 42 24.24 14.34 -18.99
N ARG A 43 24.61 14.12 -17.73
CA ARG A 43 26.02 14.30 -17.27
C ARG A 43 26.95 13.13 -17.63
N GLY A 44 26.48 12.13 -18.38
CA GLY A 44 27.31 10.99 -18.78
C GLY A 44 27.64 10.02 -17.64
N GLN A 45 26.94 10.12 -16.49
CA GLN A 45 27.19 9.27 -15.31
C GLN A 45 26.64 7.85 -15.49
N VAL A 46 25.90 7.62 -16.56
CA VAL A 46 25.42 6.29 -16.99
C VAL A 46 26.05 5.99 -18.35
N PRO A 47 27.34 5.61 -18.41
CA PRO A 47 28.00 5.31 -19.70
C PRO A 47 27.41 4.04 -20.33
N TRP A 48 27.24 4.04 -21.63
CA TRP A 48 26.84 2.84 -22.37
C TRP A 48 27.94 1.75 -22.25
N PRO A 49 27.61 0.46 -22.05
CA PRO A 49 26.26 -0.17 -22.04
C PRO A 49 25.59 -0.26 -20.66
N ARG A 50 26.12 0.43 -19.65
CA ARG A 50 25.58 0.40 -18.28
C ARG A 50 24.17 1.00 -18.20
N LYS A 51 23.39 0.52 -17.23
CA LYS A 51 21.99 0.92 -17.02
C LYS A 51 21.79 1.57 -15.65
N VAL A 52 20.64 2.19 -15.47
CA VAL A 52 20.10 2.57 -14.15
C VAL A 52 19.07 1.53 -13.75
N LEU A 53 19.17 1.02 -12.54
CA LEU A 53 18.14 0.20 -11.93
C LEU A 53 17.19 1.10 -11.14
N VAL A 54 15.90 1.04 -11.43
CA VAL A 54 14.86 1.73 -10.65
C VAL A 54 14.00 0.67 -9.97
N THR A 55 13.93 0.71 -8.64
CA THR A 55 13.17 -0.28 -7.85
C THR A 55 12.00 0.37 -7.13
N THR A 56 10.87 -0.34 -7.09
CA THR A 56 9.63 0.04 -6.42
C THR A 56 9.01 -1.16 -5.70
N PHE A 57 8.02 -0.94 -4.83
CA PHE A 57 7.38 -2.03 -4.09
C PHE A 57 6.35 -2.82 -4.91
N SER A 58 5.50 -2.15 -5.69
CA SER A 58 4.38 -2.78 -6.38
C SER A 58 4.50 -2.69 -7.90
N ASN A 59 3.79 -3.56 -8.61
CA ASN A 59 3.67 -3.49 -10.06
C ASN A 59 3.11 -2.15 -10.51
N ARG A 60 2.09 -1.65 -9.82
CA ARG A 60 1.47 -0.36 -10.11
C ARG A 60 2.44 0.82 -9.92
N ALA A 61 3.21 0.84 -8.82
CA ALA A 61 4.24 1.86 -8.62
C ALA A 61 5.31 1.79 -9.73
N ARG A 62 5.67 0.57 -10.16
CA ARG A 62 6.57 0.32 -11.30
C ARG A 62 6.02 0.96 -12.58
N ASP A 63 4.76 0.74 -12.90
CA ASP A 63 4.16 1.21 -14.15
C ASP A 63 3.99 2.74 -14.13
N ASN A 64 3.58 3.32 -12.99
CA ASN A 64 3.50 4.76 -12.79
C ASN A 64 4.87 5.45 -12.93
N ILE A 65 5.92 4.91 -12.31
CA ILE A 65 7.26 5.51 -12.43
C ILE A 65 7.80 5.35 -13.84
N ARG A 66 7.52 4.23 -14.51
CA ARG A 66 7.89 3.98 -15.89
C ARG A 66 7.31 5.03 -16.83
N GLU A 67 6.01 5.30 -16.71
CA GLU A 67 5.33 6.33 -17.49
C GLU A 67 5.93 7.72 -17.25
N ARG A 68 6.21 8.08 -15.99
CA ARG A 68 6.87 9.36 -15.66
C ARG A 68 8.24 9.47 -16.28
N LEU A 69 9.07 8.44 -16.14
CA LEU A 69 10.43 8.43 -16.70
C LEU A 69 10.42 8.60 -18.22
N GLN A 70 9.45 7.99 -18.91
CA GLN A 70 9.28 8.11 -20.36
C GLN A 70 8.95 9.53 -20.82
N ARG A 71 8.37 10.38 -19.98
CA ARG A 71 8.10 11.79 -20.28
C ARG A 71 9.36 12.66 -20.28
N HIS A 72 10.41 12.23 -19.55
CA HIS A 72 11.66 12.97 -19.39
C HIS A 72 12.82 12.45 -20.24
N LEU A 73 12.69 11.27 -20.83
CA LEU A 73 13.75 10.63 -21.59
C LEU A 73 13.26 10.27 -23.00
N PRO A 74 14.14 10.42 -24.02
CA PRO A 74 13.87 9.86 -25.34
C PRO A 74 13.59 8.35 -25.24
N PRO A 75 12.66 7.80 -26.05
CA PRO A 75 12.29 6.38 -25.98
C PRO A 75 13.47 5.41 -26.10
N ALA A 76 14.44 5.72 -26.96
CA ALA A 76 15.67 4.93 -27.12
C ALA A 76 16.52 4.96 -25.85
N ALA A 77 16.74 6.13 -25.25
CA ALA A 77 17.51 6.26 -24.01
C ALA A 77 16.83 5.51 -22.84
N PHE A 78 15.51 5.59 -22.74
CA PHE A 78 14.75 4.83 -21.72
C PHE A 78 14.93 3.31 -21.91
N ARG A 79 14.70 2.79 -23.12
CA ARG A 79 14.80 1.35 -23.41
C ARG A 79 16.22 0.82 -23.15
N ASP A 80 17.23 1.56 -23.56
CA ASP A 80 18.62 1.08 -23.57
C ASP A 80 19.34 1.32 -22.24
N ARG A 81 18.91 2.34 -21.46
CA ARG A 81 19.61 2.80 -20.25
C ARG A 81 18.86 2.58 -18.94
N VAL A 82 17.58 2.16 -18.96
CA VAL A 82 16.76 2.07 -17.74
C VAL A 82 16.19 0.66 -17.60
N THR A 83 16.29 0.12 -16.38
CA THR A 83 15.60 -1.10 -15.98
C THR A 83 14.70 -0.75 -14.81
N VAL A 84 13.38 -0.87 -14.98
CA VAL A 84 12.41 -0.67 -13.90
C VAL A 84 11.91 -2.04 -13.43
N ALA A 85 11.99 -2.31 -12.14
CA ALA A 85 11.57 -3.57 -11.54
C ALA A 85 10.93 -3.34 -10.15
N ASN A 86 10.01 -4.19 -9.74
CA ASN A 86 9.73 -4.34 -8.31
C ASN A 86 10.77 -5.26 -7.68
N PHE A 87 10.89 -5.23 -6.33
CA PHE A 87 11.91 -6.01 -5.63
C PHE A 87 11.81 -7.50 -5.86
N HIS A 88 10.60 -8.07 -5.78
CA HIS A 88 10.39 -9.52 -6.02
C HIS A 88 10.66 -9.92 -7.46
N GLY A 89 10.27 -9.08 -8.43
CA GLY A 89 10.60 -9.32 -9.84
C GLY A 89 12.10 -9.21 -10.15
N LEU A 90 12.83 -8.36 -9.45
CA LEU A 90 14.30 -8.33 -9.51
C LEU A 90 14.89 -9.61 -8.91
N ALA A 91 14.44 -9.98 -7.72
CA ALA A 91 14.87 -11.20 -7.03
C ALA A 91 14.61 -12.46 -7.88
N ALA A 92 13.42 -12.56 -8.48
CA ALA A 92 13.09 -13.67 -9.38
C ALA A 92 14.01 -13.75 -10.60
N ARG A 93 14.39 -12.61 -11.20
CA ARG A 93 15.35 -12.57 -12.31
C ARG A 93 16.75 -13.00 -11.88
N ILE A 94 17.23 -12.54 -10.73
CA ILE A 94 18.51 -12.96 -10.16
C ILE A 94 18.49 -14.47 -9.91
N PHE A 95 17.45 -14.99 -9.30
CA PHE A 95 17.28 -16.42 -9.06
C PHE A 95 17.30 -17.21 -10.37
N ARG A 96 16.47 -16.88 -11.35
CA ARG A 96 16.42 -17.60 -12.64
C ARG A 96 17.77 -17.63 -13.37
N ALA A 97 18.54 -16.56 -13.24
CA ALA A 97 19.84 -16.44 -13.92
C ALA A 97 20.97 -17.17 -13.18
N HIS A 98 20.92 -17.27 -11.85
CA HIS A 98 22.09 -17.64 -11.05
C HIS A 98 21.80 -18.65 -9.92
N ALA A 99 20.64 -19.32 -9.89
CA ALA A 99 20.26 -20.27 -8.83
C ALA A 99 21.32 -21.36 -8.58
N ASN A 100 21.98 -21.80 -9.64
CA ASN A 100 23.03 -22.84 -9.56
C ASN A 100 24.21 -22.43 -8.65
N VAL A 101 24.47 -21.14 -8.45
CA VAL A 101 25.56 -20.64 -7.58
C VAL A 101 25.35 -21.07 -6.13
N ILE A 102 24.08 -21.20 -5.72
CA ILE A 102 23.68 -21.63 -4.38
C ILE A 102 23.11 -23.07 -4.38
N GLY A 103 23.32 -23.84 -5.45
CA GLY A 103 22.89 -25.24 -5.55
C GLY A 103 21.38 -25.45 -5.72
N LEU A 104 20.61 -24.41 -6.10
CA LEU A 104 19.19 -24.51 -6.35
C LEU A 104 18.89 -24.69 -7.84
N ASP A 105 17.77 -25.36 -8.15
CA ASP A 105 17.27 -25.50 -9.50
C ASP A 105 16.61 -24.20 -9.98
N PRO A 106 17.08 -23.57 -11.07
CA PRO A 106 16.45 -22.37 -11.62
C PRO A 106 15.02 -22.62 -12.14
N GLN A 107 14.57 -23.87 -12.29
CA GLN A 107 13.22 -24.21 -12.71
C GLN A 107 12.22 -24.36 -11.55
N MET A 108 12.63 -24.16 -10.29
CA MET A 108 11.70 -24.16 -9.15
C MET A 108 10.51 -23.24 -9.40
N ILE A 109 9.34 -23.61 -8.88
CA ILE A 109 8.12 -22.81 -9.00
C ILE A 109 8.30 -21.48 -8.27
N ILE A 110 8.21 -20.37 -9.00
CA ILE A 110 8.18 -19.02 -8.42
C ILE A 110 6.75 -18.72 -7.92
N PRO A 111 6.57 -17.99 -6.79
CA PRO A 111 5.25 -17.69 -6.27
C PRO A 111 4.43 -16.88 -7.29
N ASP A 112 3.24 -17.35 -7.55
CA ASP A 112 2.21 -16.75 -8.37
C ASP A 112 0.95 -16.39 -7.56
N SER A 113 0.88 -16.85 -6.31
CA SER A 113 -0.26 -16.69 -5.40
C SER A 113 0.20 -16.71 -3.94
N ASP A 114 -0.70 -16.43 -3.00
CA ASP A 114 -0.48 -16.59 -1.56
C ASP A 114 -0.53 -18.07 -1.15
N TRP A 115 0.45 -18.85 -1.61
CA TRP A 115 0.56 -20.27 -1.31
C TRP A 115 0.65 -20.54 0.20
N VAL A 116 1.33 -19.71 0.98
CA VAL A 116 1.42 -19.88 2.45
C VAL A 116 0.05 -19.70 3.10
N GLY A 117 -0.70 -18.68 2.69
CA GLY A 117 -2.08 -18.49 3.13
C GLY A 117 -2.98 -19.67 2.75
N ASP A 118 -2.82 -20.22 1.53
CA ASP A 118 -3.53 -21.43 1.10
C ASP A 118 -3.20 -22.64 1.98
N GLN A 119 -1.93 -22.82 2.36
CA GLN A 119 -1.52 -23.87 3.29
C GLN A 119 -2.12 -23.68 4.68
N CYS A 120 -2.22 -22.44 5.17
CA CYS A 120 -2.90 -22.13 6.43
C CYS A 120 -4.41 -22.45 6.35
N ARG A 121 -5.05 -22.08 5.25
CA ARG A 121 -6.47 -22.36 4.98
C ARG A 121 -6.77 -23.85 4.90
N SER A 122 -5.97 -24.62 4.17
CA SER A 122 -6.13 -26.07 4.04
C SER A 122 -5.95 -26.82 5.36
N ARG A 123 -5.10 -26.30 6.25
CA ARG A 123 -4.91 -26.82 7.62
C ARG A 123 -5.96 -26.30 8.61
N ARG A 124 -6.92 -25.48 8.16
CA ARG A 124 -7.99 -24.88 8.99
C ARG A 124 -7.45 -24.11 10.19
N LEU A 125 -6.32 -23.42 10.03
CA LEU A 125 -5.79 -22.61 11.09
C LEU A 125 -6.73 -21.41 11.34
N SER A 126 -6.89 -21.04 12.61
CA SER A 126 -7.59 -19.79 12.95
C SER A 126 -6.83 -18.59 12.39
N PHE A 127 -7.51 -17.47 12.20
CA PHE A 127 -6.90 -16.24 11.68
C PHE A 127 -5.62 -15.85 12.47
N GLN A 128 -5.71 -15.86 13.82
CA GLN A 128 -4.55 -15.54 14.66
C GLN A 128 -3.43 -16.54 14.47
N ARG A 129 -3.73 -17.84 14.45
CA ARG A 129 -2.71 -18.87 14.25
C ARG A 129 -2.04 -18.79 12.87
N ALA A 130 -2.82 -18.53 11.82
CA ALA A 130 -2.28 -18.33 10.47
C ALA A 130 -1.35 -17.11 10.41
N HIS A 131 -1.71 -16.02 11.09
CA HIS A 131 -0.86 -14.85 11.22
C HIS A 131 0.46 -15.17 11.93
N ASP A 132 0.42 -15.85 13.08
CA ASP A 132 1.62 -16.23 13.85
C ASP A 132 2.57 -17.12 13.03
N VAL A 133 2.02 -18.08 12.27
CA VAL A 133 2.77 -18.96 11.37
C VAL A 133 3.45 -18.17 10.25
N GLN A 134 2.73 -17.26 9.60
CA GLN A 134 3.28 -16.40 8.55
C GLN A 134 4.39 -15.50 9.10
N GLU A 135 4.20 -14.93 10.29
CA GLU A 135 5.23 -14.12 10.98
C GLU A 135 6.48 -14.93 11.29
N THR A 136 6.32 -16.15 11.81
CA THR A 136 7.44 -17.06 12.11
C THR A 136 8.24 -17.40 10.84
N LEU A 137 7.57 -17.76 9.75
CA LEU A 137 8.20 -18.04 8.46
C LEU A 137 8.95 -16.81 7.92
N ARG A 138 8.31 -15.65 7.94
CA ARG A 138 8.90 -14.38 7.49
C ARG A 138 10.14 -14.01 8.30
N ALA A 139 10.05 -14.06 9.63
CA ALA A 139 11.16 -13.69 10.52
C ALA A 139 12.43 -14.53 10.26
N VAL A 140 12.27 -15.82 9.98
CA VAL A 140 13.38 -16.69 9.62
C VAL A 140 13.90 -16.36 8.22
N LYS A 141 13.01 -16.19 7.24
CA LYS A 141 13.38 -15.98 5.82
C LYS A 141 13.89 -14.58 5.50
N GLN A 142 13.75 -13.61 6.40
CA GLN A 142 14.40 -12.30 6.27
C GLN A 142 15.92 -12.33 6.46
N LYS A 143 16.49 -13.48 6.83
CA LYS A 143 17.93 -13.71 6.92
C LYS A 143 18.42 -14.46 5.67
N PRO A 144 19.65 -14.24 5.22
CA PRO A 144 20.23 -14.95 4.06
C PRO A 144 20.65 -16.36 4.46
N LEU A 145 19.70 -17.21 4.81
CA LEU A 145 19.89 -18.59 5.22
C LEU A 145 19.61 -19.52 4.04
N ASP A 146 20.39 -20.58 3.90
CA ASP A 146 20.05 -21.66 2.97
C ASP A 146 18.86 -22.49 3.47
N ASP A 147 18.38 -23.44 2.68
CA ASP A 147 17.19 -24.23 3.03
C ASP A 147 17.44 -25.17 4.24
N ALA A 148 18.68 -25.58 4.51
CA ALA A 148 19.01 -26.37 5.69
C ALA A 148 19.04 -25.51 6.95
N GLU A 149 19.61 -24.32 6.86
CA GLU A 149 19.63 -23.32 7.92
C GLU A 149 18.22 -22.81 8.26
N VAL A 150 17.37 -22.57 7.24
CA VAL A 150 15.95 -22.21 7.45
C VAL A 150 15.23 -23.31 8.23
N ARG A 151 15.41 -24.58 7.86
CA ARG A 151 14.81 -25.71 8.61
C ARG A 151 15.30 -25.78 10.04
N ALA A 152 16.61 -25.58 10.27
CA ALA A 152 17.17 -25.58 11.62
C ALA A 152 16.63 -24.42 12.46
N ALA A 153 16.53 -23.22 11.87
CA ALA A 153 15.99 -22.04 12.54
C ALA A 153 14.50 -22.22 12.89
N LEU A 154 13.69 -22.77 11.98
CA LEU A 154 12.28 -23.08 12.25
C LEU A 154 12.13 -24.15 13.32
N ALA A 155 12.96 -25.20 13.30
CA ALA A 155 12.95 -26.24 14.34
C ALA A 155 13.21 -25.65 15.73
N ALA A 156 14.10 -24.66 15.83
CA ALA A 156 14.39 -23.96 17.07
C ALA A 156 13.22 -23.11 17.60
N THR A 157 12.28 -22.69 16.76
CA THR A 157 11.07 -21.98 17.19
C THR A 157 10.04 -22.89 17.84
N GLY A 158 10.06 -24.18 17.53
CA GLY A 158 9.07 -25.17 17.96
C GLY A 158 7.69 -25.03 17.27
N ASP A 159 7.55 -24.14 16.28
CA ASP A 159 6.31 -23.93 15.53
C ASP A 159 6.05 -25.07 14.53
N ARG A 160 5.20 -26.02 14.94
CA ARG A 160 4.91 -27.23 14.14
C ARG A 160 4.27 -26.93 12.80
N ASP A 161 3.39 -25.92 12.73
CA ASP A 161 2.71 -25.57 11.48
C ASP A 161 3.66 -24.90 10.50
N ALA A 162 4.50 -23.95 10.97
CA ALA A 162 5.53 -23.32 10.15
C ALA A 162 6.53 -24.35 9.61
N ILE A 163 6.97 -25.31 10.46
CA ILE A 163 7.86 -26.41 10.05
C ILE A 163 7.20 -27.26 8.97
N ALA A 164 5.94 -27.66 9.17
CA ALA A 164 5.21 -28.51 8.21
C ALA A 164 4.97 -27.79 6.87
N ILE A 165 4.68 -26.50 6.89
CA ILE A 165 4.52 -25.70 5.67
C ILE A 165 5.85 -25.57 4.93
N GLU A 166 6.96 -25.36 5.63
CA GLU A 166 8.28 -25.27 5.00
C GLU A 166 8.71 -26.62 4.40
N GLN A 167 8.42 -27.74 5.08
CA GLN A 167 8.67 -29.08 4.54
C GLN A 167 7.88 -29.31 3.26
N GLN A 168 6.62 -28.91 3.22
CA GLN A 168 5.78 -29.01 2.03
C GLN A 168 6.32 -28.12 0.89
N ARG A 169 6.77 -26.88 1.19
CA ARG A 169 7.40 -25.99 0.21
C ARG A 169 8.58 -26.66 -0.51
N ILE A 170 9.45 -27.32 0.27
CA ILE A 170 10.62 -28.01 -0.27
C ILE A 170 10.19 -29.21 -1.12
N ALA A 171 9.22 -30.00 -0.64
CA ALA A 171 8.69 -31.15 -1.37
C ALA A 171 8.03 -30.76 -2.71
N ASP A 172 7.37 -29.60 -2.74
CA ASP A 172 6.73 -29.06 -3.93
C ASP A 172 7.72 -28.36 -4.90
N HIS A 173 9.02 -28.37 -4.62
CA HIS A 173 10.03 -27.67 -5.43
C HIS A 173 9.67 -26.21 -5.72
N ARG A 174 9.22 -25.46 -4.72
CA ARG A 174 8.77 -24.08 -4.89
C ARG A 174 9.47 -23.09 -3.98
N LEU A 175 9.41 -21.81 -4.37
CA LEU A 175 9.73 -20.66 -3.55
C LEU A 175 8.44 -19.96 -3.11
N THR A 176 8.46 -19.31 -1.95
CA THR A 176 7.41 -18.38 -1.49
C THR A 176 7.83 -16.95 -1.77
N TYR A 177 6.93 -15.98 -1.53
CA TYR A 177 7.26 -14.56 -1.67
C TYR A 177 8.45 -14.16 -0.77
N ASP A 178 8.51 -14.68 0.46
CA ASP A 178 9.62 -14.39 1.39
C ASP A 178 10.93 -15.11 0.98
N ASP A 179 10.84 -16.21 0.24
CA ASP A 179 12.03 -16.90 -0.28
C ASP A 179 12.72 -16.14 -1.42
N LEU A 180 11.99 -15.41 -2.26
CA LEU A 180 12.58 -14.72 -3.40
C LEU A 180 13.68 -13.72 -3.00
N PRO A 181 13.45 -12.77 -2.07
CA PRO A 181 14.51 -11.90 -1.59
C PRO A 181 15.64 -12.67 -0.87
N ARG A 182 15.30 -13.73 -0.12
CA ARG A 182 16.27 -14.57 0.60
C ARG A 182 17.27 -15.22 -0.35
N VAL A 183 16.77 -15.92 -1.35
CA VAL A 183 17.65 -16.62 -2.31
C VAL A 183 18.41 -15.65 -3.21
N ALA A 184 17.79 -14.50 -3.57
CA ALA A 184 18.49 -13.46 -4.32
C ALA A 184 19.63 -12.84 -3.51
N GLU A 185 19.45 -12.61 -2.21
CA GLU A 185 20.52 -12.13 -1.32
C GLU A 185 21.64 -13.15 -1.20
N LEU A 186 21.34 -14.45 -1.01
CA LEU A 186 22.34 -15.52 -0.99
C LEU A 186 23.15 -15.57 -2.29
N ILE A 187 22.50 -15.49 -3.43
CA ILE A 187 23.17 -15.44 -4.74
C ILE A 187 24.08 -14.21 -4.85
N LEU A 188 23.63 -13.05 -4.40
CA LEU A 188 24.41 -11.80 -4.44
C LEU A 188 25.54 -11.77 -3.40
N GLN A 189 25.63 -12.69 -2.45
CA GLN A 189 26.81 -12.88 -1.59
C GLN A 189 27.99 -13.46 -2.38
N ASP A 190 27.73 -14.18 -3.49
CA ASP A 190 28.79 -14.53 -4.43
C ASP A 190 29.34 -13.28 -5.10
N LYS A 191 30.64 -13.05 -4.90
CA LYS A 191 31.30 -11.84 -5.37
C LYS A 191 31.24 -11.68 -6.89
N SER A 192 31.32 -12.79 -7.64
CA SER A 192 31.31 -12.73 -9.11
C SER A 192 29.95 -12.27 -9.62
N VAL A 193 28.87 -12.73 -8.99
CA VAL A 193 27.50 -12.30 -9.31
C VAL A 193 27.27 -10.86 -8.88
N ALA A 194 27.68 -10.48 -7.66
CA ALA A 194 27.56 -9.10 -7.18
C ALA A 194 28.31 -8.12 -8.10
N ASP A 195 29.54 -8.44 -8.48
CA ASP A 195 30.35 -7.63 -9.40
C ASP A 195 29.68 -7.51 -10.77
N LEU A 196 29.07 -8.58 -11.30
CA LEU A 196 28.30 -8.55 -12.55
C LEU A 196 27.18 -7.52 -12.50
N TYR A 197 26.33 -7.56 -11.46
CA TYR A 197 25.22 -6.61 -11.30
C TYR A 197 25.73 -5.19 -10.99
N SER A 198 26.80 -5.06 -10.22
CA SER A 198 27.43 -3.76 -9.94
C SER A 198 28.05 -3.14 -11.18
N CYS A 199 28.57 -3.95 -12.11
CA CYS A 199 29.05 -3.47 -13.41
C CYS A 199 27.89 -3.14 -14.37
N LEU A 200 26.82 -3.94 -14.37
CA LEU A 200 25.63 -3.71 -15.20
C LEU A 200 24.93 -2.39 -14.85
N PHE A 201 24.79 -2.11 -13.56
CA PHE A 201 24.09 -0.91 -13.09
C PHE A 201 25.07 0.19 -12.65
N ALA A 202 25.06 1.30 -13.38
CA ALA A 202 25.87 2.48 -13.04
C ALA A 202 25.40 3.12 -11.74
N CYS A 203 24.09 3.12 -11.50
CA CYS A 203 23.45 3.58 -10.26
C CYS A 203 22.09 2.91 -10.06
N VAL A 204 21.58 3.03 -8.84
CA VAL A 204 20.27 2.51 -8.42
C VAL A 204 19.40 3.67 -7.93
N LEU A 205 18.13 3.65 -8.26
CA LEU A 205 17.11 4.54 -7.71
C LEU A 205 16.08 3.67 -6.96
N VAL A 206 15.88 3.95 -5.68
CA VAL A 206 14.95 3.24 -4.81
C VAL A 206 13.80 4.17 -4.47
N ASP A 207 12.58 3.81 -4.86
CA ASP A 207 11.36 4.52 -4.48
C ASP A 207 10.77 3.89 -3.21
N GLU A 208 10.17 4.71 -2.35
CA GLU A 208 9.53 4.31 -1.08
C GLU A 208 10.50 3.58 -0.12
N PHE A 209 11.70 4.17 0.13
CA PHE A 209 12.71 3.52 0.98
C PHE A 209 12.18 3.15 2.37
N GLN A 210 11.18 3.85 2.88
CA GLN A 210 10.58 3.59 4.19
C GLN A 210 9.84 2.24 4.28
N ASP A 211 9.52 1.64 3.13
CA ASP A 211 8.86 0.33 3.06
C ASP A 211 9.87 -0.82 2.91
N LEU A 212 11.17 -0.53 2.84
CA LEU A 212 12.21 -1.55 2.75
C LEU A 212 12.27 -2.40 4.03
N THR A 213 12.44 -3.69 3.85
CA THR A 213 12.95 -4.56 4.90
C THR A 213 14.49 -4.46 4.96
N PRO A 214 15.13 -4.78 6.10
CA PRO A 214 16.59 -4.86 6.16
C PRO A 214 17.19 -5.78 5.09
N GLN A 215 16.49 -6.85 4.74
CA GLN A 215 16.89 -7.77 3.68
C GLN A 215 16.90 -7.11 2.29
N LEU A 216 15.84 -6.37 1.94
CA LEU A 216 15.78 -5.68 0.66
C LEU A 216 16.87 -4.61 0.54
N LEU A 217 17.17 -3.91 1.65
CA LEU A 217 18.27 -2.95 1.67
C LEU A 217 19.62 -3.64 1.43
N ARG A 218 19.91 -4.77 2.10
CA ARG A 218 21.14 -5.54 1.87
C ARG A 218 21.25 -6.02 0.42
N MET A 219 20.15 -6.54 -0.14
CA MET A 219 20.09 -6.96 -1.55
C MET A 219 20.44 -5.80 -2.50
N ILE A 220 19.90 -4.61 -2.28
CA ILE A 220 20.22 -3.42 -3.09
C ILE A 220 21.68 -3.00 -2.90
N ARG A 221 22.22 -3.08 -1.70
CA ARG A 221 23.61 -2.72 -1.41
C ARG A 221 24.63 -3.64 -2.09
N HIS A 222 24.34 -4.91 -2.28
CA HIS A 222 25.18 -5.80 -3.10
C HIS A 222 25.33 -5.28 -4.55
N ILE A 223 24.30 -4.60 -5.08
CA ILE A 223 24.26 -4.08 -6.44
C ILE A 223 24.82 -2.65 -6.49
N GLY A 224 24.46 -1.80 -5.53
CA GLY A 224 24.55 -0.35 -5.67
C GLY A 224 25.07 0.42 -4.45
N TYR A 225 25.81 -0.18 -3.52
CA TYR A 225 26.35 0.55 -2.37
C TYR A 225 27.17 1.78 -2.81
N GLY A 226 26.90 2.94 -2.20
CA GLY A 226 27.57 4.21 -2.51
C GLY A 226 27.16 4.84 -3.84
N LYS A 227 26.24 4.24 -4.60
CA LYS A 227 25.72 4.77 -5.87
C LYS A 227 24.19 4.64 -5.99
N THR A 228 23.50 4.72 -4.85
CA THR A 228 22.04 4.61 -4.76
C THR A 228 21.42 5.95 -4.37
N THR A 229 20.39 6.35 -5.13
CA THR A 229 19.47 7.41 -4.73
C THR A 229 18.26 6.79 -4.07
N TYR A 230 18.01 7.13 -2.80
CA TYR A 230 16.87 6.69 -2.02
C TYR A 230 15.83 7.82 -1.97
N ALA A 231 14.58 7.53 -2.30
CA ALA A 231 13.49 8.51 -2.21
C ALA A 231 12.33 7.93 -1.37
N GLY A 232 11.80 8.73 -0.44
CA GLY A 232 10.73 8.26 0.44
C GLY A 232 10.36 9.26 1.54
N ASP A 233 9.52 8.78 2.46
CA ASP A 233 9.04 9.55 3.61
C ASP A 233 8.75 8.63 4.80
N ILE A 234 9.47 8.77 5.89
CA ILE A 234 9.30 7.97 7.11
C ILE A 234 7.88 8.11 7.71
N ALA A 235 7.24 9.27 7.55
CA ALA A 235 5.87 9.49 8.01
C ALA A 235 4.83 8.66 7.23
N GLN A 236 5.23 8.03 6.12
CA GLN A 236 4.38 7.13 5.33
C GLN A 236 4.76 5.64 5.53
N ALA A 237 5.58 5.32 6.51
CA ALA A 237 5.99 3.96 6.84
C ALA A 237 4.87 3.25 7.62
N ILE A 238 4.05 2.46 6.95
CA ILE A 238 2.89 1.76 7.50
C ILE A 238 2.91 0.24 7.25
N TYR A 239 4.05 -0.32 6.84
CA TYR A 239 4.23 -1.74 6.55
C TYR A 239 5.16 -2.44 7.54
N GLY A 240 5.19 -1.97 8.81
CA GLY A 240 5.92 -2.64 9.89
C GLY A 240 5.49 -4.09 10.07
N PHE A 241 4.20 -4.37 9.95
CA PHE A 241 3.66 -5.73 9.97
C PHE A 241 4.20 -6.63 8.83
N ALA A 242 4.72 -6.07 7.75
CA ALA A 242 5.38 -6.79 6.66
C ALA A 242 6.91 -6.86 6.83
N GLY A 243 7.42 -6.47 7.98
CA GLY A 243 8.85 -6.51 8.31
C GLY A 243 9.65 -5.28 7.88
N ALA A 244 8.98 -4.19 7.45
CA ALA A 244 9.65 -2.92 7.23
C ALA A 244 10.22 -2.36 8.56
N ALA A 245 11.43 -1.79 8.50
CA ALA A 245 12.14 -1.25 9.66
C ALA A 245 12.56 0.21 9.40
N PRO A 246 11.60 1.14 9.25
CA PRO A 246 11.84 2.46 8.68
C PRO A 246 12.91 3.27 9.40
N THR A 247 12.97 3.21 10.73
CA THR A 247 13.97 3.95 11.53
C THR A 247 15.37 3.40 11.30
N GLN A 248 15.54 2.09 11.34
CA GLN A 248 16.83 1.43 11.08
C GLN A 248 17.28 1.71 9.63
N ILE A 249 16.36 1.53 8.67
CA ILE A 249 16.62 1.77 7.24
C ILE A 249 17.08 3.21 7.00
N LEU A 250 16.39 4.20 7.59
CA LEU A 250 16.79 5.60 7.45
C LEU A 250 18.18 5.86 8.01
N GLN A 251 18.51 5.33 9.21
CA GLN A 251 19.83 5.48 9.80
C GLN A 251 20.93 4.89 8.90
N GLU A 252 20.71 3.70 8.38
CA GLU A 252 21.65 3.04 7.48
C GLU A 252 21.83 3.79 6.16
N ILE A 253 20.74 4.34 5.59
CA ILE A 253 20.79 5.15 4.37
C ILE A 253 21.54 6.47 4.65
N GLN A 254 21.31 7.11 5.79
CA GLN A 254 22.02 8.35 6.17
C GLN A 254 23.53 8.12 6.32
N GLN A 255 23.93 6.97 6.86
CA GLN A 255 25.36 6.61 6.91
C GLN A 255 25.96 6.45 5.51
N GLU A 256 25.21 5.88 4.56
CA GLU A 256 25.67 5.70 3.18
C GLU A 256 25.69 7.00 2.38
N THR A 257 24.69 7.88 2.56
CA THR A 257 24.54 9.11 1.79
C THR A 257 25.27 10.31 2.41
N GLY A 258 25.60 10.24 3.69
CA GLY A 258 26.25 11.31 4.44
C GLY A 258 25.43 12.61 4.41
N SER A 259 26.07 13.72 3.99
CA SER A 259 25.42 15.04 3.88
C SER A 259 24.60 15.24 2.59
N ASN A 260 24.58 14.25 1.69
CA ASN A 260 23.82 14.34 0.45
C ASN A 260 22.34 14.05 0.70
N VAL A 261 21.64 15.02 1.30
CA VAL A 261 20.22 14.94 1.63
C VAL A 261 19.50 16.14 1.05
N ILE A 262 18.37 15.89 0.37
CA ILE A 262 17.46 16.92 -0.10
C ILE A 262 16.07 16.65 0.47
N VAL A 263 15.52 17.65 1.17
CA VAL A 263 14.24 17.55 1.88
C VAL A 263 13.23 18.46 1.22
N PHE A 264 12.05 17.95 0.92
CA PHE A 264 10.91 18.69 0.43
C PHE A 264 10.03 19.14 1.59
N ALA A 265 9.52 20.36 1.51
CA ALA A 265 8.60 20.93 2.49
C ALA A 265 7.30 21.49 1.87
N GLU A 266 7.22 21.58 0.52
CA GLU A 266 6.07 22.12 -0.18
C GLU A 266 5.23 21.02 -0.82
N SER A 267 3.95 20.98 -0.46
CA SER A 267 2.97 20.07 -1.05
C SER A 267 2.17 20.79 -2.15
N HIS A 268 2.12 20.18 -3.32
CA HIS A 268 1.31 20.63 -4.45
C HIS A 268 -0.07 19.94 -4.49
N ARG A 269 -0.36 19.09 -3.50
CA ARG A 269 -1.55 18.24 -3.50
C ARG A 269 -2.67 18.76 -2.63
N SER A 270 -2.36 19.15 -1.40
CA SER A 270 -3.35 19.30 -0.34
C SER A 270 -3.49 20.74 0.10
N SER A 271 -4.70 21.10 0.51
CA SER A 271 -5.03 22.40 1.07
C SER A 271 -4.28 22.67 2.38
N PRO A 272 -4.10 23.96 2.77
CA PRO A 272 -3.52 24.32 4.05
C PRO A 272 -4.17 23.62 5.25
N ALA A 273 -5.52 23.51 5.27
CA ALA A 273 -6.26 22.86 6.35
C ALA A 273 -5.95 21.36 6.49
N VAL A 274 -5.77 20.64 5.37
CA VAL A 274 -5.36 19.24 5.38
C VAL A 274 -3.92 19.10 5.86
N LEU A 275 -3.00 19.95 5.37
CA LEU A 275 -1.59 19.90 5.76
C LEU A 275 -1.39 20.24 7.23
N GLU A 276 -2.21 21.10 7.81
CA GLU A 276 -2.18 21.38 9.24
C GLU A 276 -2.44 20.11 10.05
N ARG A 277 -3.44 19.29 9.67
CA ARG A 277 -3.70 18.00 10.34
C ARG A 277 -2.54 17.02 10.22
N VAL A 278 -1.89 16.96 9.05
CA VAL A 278 -0.67 16.17 8.88
C VAL A 278 0.46 16.68 9.78
N ASN A 279 0.64 17.99 9.87
CA ASN A 279 1.67 18.63 10.69
C ASN A 279 1.45 18.42 12.20
N ASP A 280 0.19 18.38 12.64
CA ASP A 280 -0.15 18.13 14.05
C ASP A 280 0.28 16.72 14.49
N LEU A 281 0.30 15.76 13.56
CA LEU A 281 0.81 14.41 13.82
C LEU A 281 2.33 14.25 13.66
N ALA A 282 3.05 15.27 13.17
CA ALA A 282 4.49 15.20 12.96
C ALA A 282 5.30 14.76 14.20
N PRO A 283 4.96 15.18 15.45
CA PRO A 283 5.65 14.72 16.65
C PRO A 283 5.55 13.20 16.89
N TYR A 284 4.48 12.57 16.42
CA TYR A 284 4.24 11.12 16.57
C TYR A 284 4.82 10.31 15.40
N THR A 285 4.81 10.90 14.19
CA THR A 285 5.20 10.20 12.95
C THR A 285 6.67 10.35 12.61
N GLY A 286 7.35 11.35 13.17
CA GLY A 286 8.70 11.74 12.78
C GLY A 286 8.77 12.46 11.42
N GLY A 287 7.61 12.89 10.90
CA GLY A 287 7.50 13.55 9.60
C GLY A 287 7.99 15.00 9.59
N GLN A 288 8.24 15.52 8.39
CA GLN A 288 8.57 16.93 8.16
C GLN A 288 7.31 17.78 8.18
N ARG A 289 7.45 19.04 8.64
CA ARG A 289 6.36 20.02 8.51
C ARG A 289 6.19 20.45 7.06
N LEU A 290 4.93 20.45 6.60
CA LEU A 290 4.55 20.75 5.24
C LEU A 290 3.82 22.08 5.15
N ARG A 291 3.98 22.76 4.02
CA ARG A 291 3.18 23.94 3.63
C ARG A 291 2.61 23.73 2.23
N SER A 292 1.49 24.35 1.94
CA SER A 292 0.94 24.37 0.59
C SER A 292 1.85 25.20 -0.33
N ALA A 293 2.14 24.69 -1.51
CA ALA A 293 2.92 25.42 -2.52
C ALA A 293 2.16 26.64 -3.04
N ASP A 294 0.83 26.57 -3.08
CA ASP A 294 -0.05 27.67 -3.46
C ASP A 294 -1.26 27.76 -2.52
N PRO A 295 -1.11 28.39 -1.34
CA PRO A 295 -2.21 28.53 -0.37
C PRO A 295 -3.42 29.29 -0.92
N GLY A 296 -3.20 30.22 -1.85
CA GLY A 296 -4.25 31.08 -2.42
C GLY A 296 -5.19 30.35 -3.38
N SER A 297 -4.80 29.20 -3.89
CA SER A 297 -5.64 28.39 -4.78
C SER A 297 -6.78 27.67 -4.05
N TRP A 298 -6.74 27.63 -2.71
CA TRP A 298 -7.69 26.87 -1.90
C TRP A 298 -8.76 27.76 -1.26
N PRO A 299 -10.04 27.71 -1.70
CA PRO A 299 -11.12 28.49 -1.09
C PRO A 299 -11.19 28.26 0.42
N GLY A 300 -11.20 29.36 1.19
CA GLY A 300 -11.22 29.29 2.66
C GLY A 300 -10.06 28.49 3.30
N GLY A 301 -8.94 28.27 2.57
CA GLY A 301 -7.81 27.47 3.02
C GLY A 301 -8.07 25.96 3.02
N GLY A 302 -9.19 25.51 2.50
CA GLY A 302 -9.67 24.11 2.56
C GLY A 302 -10.50 23.82 3.81
N LEU A 303 -10.89 22.55 3.97
CA LEU A 303 -11.73 22.09 5.08
C LEU A 303 -10.97 21.13 6.00
N SER A 304 -11.07 21.36 7.31
CA SER A 304 -10.70 20.39 8.34
C SER A 304 -11.80 20.35 9.40
N GLY A 305 -12.43 19.19 9.59
CA GLY A 305 -13.53 19.02 10.54
C GLY A 305 -13.28 17.87 11.52
N LEU A 306 -13.69 18.08 12.79
CA LEU A 306 -13.73 17.06 13.83
C LEU A 306 -15.16 16.95 14.34
N ALA A 307 -15.71 15.73 14.41
CA ALA A 307 -17.06 15.54 14.93
C ALA A 307 -17.21 14.24 15.72
N SER A 308 -18.08 14.30 16.75
CA SER A 308 -18.45 13.19 17.61
C SER A 308 -19.92 12.86 17.43
N PHE A 309 -20.24 11.57 17.45
CA PHE A 309 -21.60 11.07 17.27
C PHE A 309 -21.96 10.09 18.39
N PRO A 310 -23.24 10.04 18.82
CA PRO A 310 -23.65 9.12 19.89
C PRO A 310 -23.45 7.66 19.52
N GLY A 311 -23.44 7.31 18.22
CA GLY A 311 -23.23 5.95 17.74
C GLY A 311 -22.88 5.90 16.26
N THR A 312 -22.51 4.71 15.79
CA THR A 312 -22.06 4.46 14.42
C THR A 312 -23.12 4.71 13.34
N ALA A 313 -24.40 4.56 13.67
CA ALA A 313 -25.50 4.86 12.74
C ALA A 313 -25.59 6.37 12.44
N ALA A 314 -25.50 7.22 13.47
CA ALA A 314 -25.52 8.67 13.29
C ALA A 314 -24.26 9.19 12.58
N GLU A 315 -23.10 8.57 12.83
CA GLU A 315 -21.85 8.84 12.12
C GLU A 315 -22.00 8.48 10.62
N ALA A 316 -22.50 7.28 10.32
CA ALA A 316 -22.65 6.81 8.93
C ALA A 316 -23.65 7.67 8.14
N GLU A 317 -24.75 8.08 8.75
CA GLU A 317 -25.73 8.98 8.14
C GLU A 317 -25.12 10.37 7.85
N TYR A 318 -24.31 10.89 8.77
CA TYR A 318 -23.61 12.14 8.54
C TYR A 318 -22.61 12.03 7.36
N VAL A 319 -21.87 10.91 7.28
CA VAL A 319 -20.95 10.63 6.16
C VAL A 319 -21.70 10.57 4.83
N ARG A 320 -22.86 9.90 4.81
CA ARG A 320 -23.73 9.83 3.63
C ARG A 320 -24.24 11.23 3.22
N ALA A 321 -24.75 12.02 4.16
CA ALA A 321 -25.24 13.36 3.89
C ALA A 321 -24.13 14.31 3.41
N PHE A 322 -22.92 14.21 3.97
CA PHE A 322 -21.76 14.96 3.48
C PHE A 322 -21.42 14.57 2.03
N ALA A 323 -21.40 13.28 1.72
CA ALA A 323 -21.09 12.80 0.38
C ALA A 323 -22.16 13.25 -0.63
N ASP A 324 -23.44 13.22 -0.25
CA ASP A 324 -24.57 13.68 -1.06
C ASP A 324 -24.40 15.16 -1.42
N THR A 325 -24.17 16.00 -0.41
CA THR A 325 -23.95 17.44 -0.62
C THR A 325 -22.73 17.74 -1.51
N VAL A 326 -21.61 17.03 -1.30
CA VAL A 326 -20.41 17.23 -2.12
C VAL A 326 -20.66 16.83 -3.56
N LEU A 327 -21.31 15.69 -3.82
CA LEU A 327 -21.55 15.18 -5.16
C LEU A 327 -22.66 15.96 -5.88
N GLU A 328 -23.58 16.58 -5.16
CA GLU A 328 -24.55 17.53 -5.72
C GLU A 328 -23.85 18.76 -6.32
N HIS A 329 -22.86 19.32 -5.59
CA HIS A 329 -22.13 20.53 -6.04
C HIS A 329 -20.97 20.19 -7.00
N ALA A 330 -20.37 19.02 -6.87
CA ALA A 330 -19.21 18.59 -7.63
C ALA A 330 -19.31 17.09 -8.01
N PRO A 331 -20.13 16.74 -9.02
CA PRO A 331 -20.39 15.33 -9.40
C PRO A 331 -19.15 14.55 -9.86
N GLY A 332 -18.11 15.26 -10.29
CA GLY A 332 -16.83 14.67 -10.70
C GLY A 332 -15.87 14.38 -9.56
N HIS A 333 -16.18 14.78 -8.32
CA HIS A 333 -15.28 14.59 -7.19
C HIS A 333 -15.26 13.17 -6.67
N ARG A 334 -14.14 12.83 -6.01
CA ARG A 334 -13.89 11.55 -5.37
C ARG A 334 -13.82 11.76 -3.86
N ILE A 335 -14.58 10.97 -3.12
CA ILE A 335 -14.68 11.04 -1.66
C ILE A 335 -14.15 9.74 -1.09
N GLY A 336 -13.00 9.77 -0.40
CA GLY A 336 -12.47 8.60 0.30
C GLY A 336 -13.08 8.48 1.70
N VAL A 337 -13.87 7.45 1.96
CA VAL A 337 -14.32 7.10 3.31
C VAL A 337 -13.40 6.01 3.85
N ILE A 338 -12.57 6.37 4.81
CA ILE A 338 -11.44 5.57 5.24
C ILE A 338 -11.60 5.19 6.72
N ALA A 339 -11.54 3.89 7.02
CA ALA A 339 -11.41 3.40 8.38
C ALA A 339 -10.08 2.66 8.58
N ARG A 340 -9.67 2.45 9.82
CA ARG A 340 -8.49 1.64 10.13
C ARG A 340 -8.65 0.19 9.69
N THR A 341 -9.87 -0.36 9.87
CA THR A 341 -10.22 -1.74 9.51
C THR A 341 -11.56 -1.80 8.77
N ALA A 342 -11.76 -2.83 7.94
CA ALA A 342 -13.03 -3.09 7.26
C ALA A 342 -14.17 -3.34 8.28
N ALA A 343 -13.87 -3.99 9.41
CA ALA A 343 -14.84 -4.23 10.47
C ALA A 343 -15.44 -2.93 11.05
N ARG A 344 -14.64 -1.85 11.16
CA ARG A 344 -15.14 -0.53 11.62
C ARG A 344 -15.86 0.23 10.49
N ARG A 345 -15.43 0.05 9.24
CA ARG A 345 -16.02 0.72 8.07
C ARG A 345 -17.42 0.18 7.74
N ARG A 346 -17.76 -1.05 8.14
CA ARG A 346 -19.01 -1.73 7.78
C ARG A 346 -20.29 -0.89 7.95
N PHE A 347 -20.31 0.04 8.90
CA PHE A 347 -21.46 0.90 9.13
C PHE A 347 -21.63 1.96 8.02
N ALA A 348 -20.52 2.54 7.55
CA ALA A 348 -20.52 3.40 6.39
C ALA A 348 -20.84 2.59 5.11
N ASP A 349 -20.27 1.38 4.96
CA ASP A 349 -20.56 0.47 3.85
C ASP A 349 -22.08 0.24 3.73
N ALA A 350 -22.75 -0.10 4.83
CA ALA A 350 -24.20 -0.34 4.86
C ALA A 350 -25.02 0.91 4.50
N ALA A 351 -24.59 2.09 4.92
CA ALA A 351 -25.27 3.34 4.58
C ALA A 351 -25.16 3.68 3.09
N PHE A 352 -24.03 3.38 2.44
CA PHE A 352 -23.86 3.58 1.01
C PHE A 352 -24.53 2.50 0.15
N GLU A 353 -24.59 1.26 0.60
CA GLU A 353 -25.36 0.18 -0.05
C GLU A 353 -26.84 0.53 -0.20
N GLN A 354 -27.40 1.33 0.71
CA GLN A 354 -28.79 1.78 0.70
C GLN A 354 -28.95 3.17 0.05
N SER A 355 -27.88 3.82 -0.35
CA SER A 355 -27.91 5.13 -0.99
C SER A 355 -28.05 5.01 -2.51
N GLY A 356 -28.55 6.06 -3.15
CA GLY A 356 -28.54 6.21 -4.62
C GLY A 356 -27.24 6.78 -5.18
N LEU A 357 -26.22 7.04 -4.33
CA LEU A 357 -24.95 7.64 -4.73
C LEU A 357 -24.04 6.61 -5.43
N PRO A 358 -23.18 7.03 -6.36
CA PRO A 358 -22.13 6.15 -6.90
C PRO A 358 -21.10 5.86 -5.80
N TRP A 359 -20.86 4.57 -5.54
CA TRP A 359 -19.89 4.15 -4.54
C TRP A 359 -19.07 2.93 -4.98
N HIS A 360 -17.86 2.82 -4.47
CA HIS A 360 -16.88 1.79 -4.82
C HIS A 360 -16.19 1.27 -3.53
N ARG A 361 -16.24 -0.06 -3.31
CA ARG A 361 -15.49 -0.71 -2.21
C ARG A 361 -14.19 -1.27 -2.77
N TRP A 362 -13.06 -0.92 -2.14
CA TRP A 362 -11.72 -1.28 -2.61
C TRP A 362 -11.26 -2.67 -2.20
N ASP A 363 -11.91 -3.26 -1.20
CA ASP A 363 -11.64 -4.64 -0.79
C ASP A 363 -12.32 -5.67 -1.72
N ASP A 364 -13.27 -5.23 -2.56
CA ASP A 364 -13.91 -6.10 -3.52
C ASP A 364 -13.02 -6.20 -4.78
N PRO A 365 -12.81 -7.41 -5.31
CA PRO A 365 -11.97 -7.59 -6.48
C PRO A 365 -12.58 -6.93 -7.71
N VAL A 366 -11.76 -6.21 -8.44
CA VAL A 366 -12.04 -5.81 -9.81
C VAL A 366 -11.39 -6.86 -10.69
N LEU A 367 -12.21 -7.65 -11.35
CA LEU A 367 -11.75 -8.74 -12.19
C LEU A 367 -11.92 -8.36 -13.67
N ASP A 368 -11.00 -8.81 -14.50
CA ASP A 368 -11.19 -8.75 -15.94
C ASP A 368 -12.48 -9.48 -16.34
N THR A 369 -12.95 -9.19 -17.55
CA THR A 369 -14.28 -9.68 -18.01
C THR A 369 -14.39 -11.21 -18.01
N GLU A 370 -13.31 -11.93 -18.29
CA GLU A 370 -13.30 -13.39 -18.36
C GLU A 370 -13.32 -14.00 -16.96
N THR A 371 -12.39 -13.58 -16.10
CA THR A 371 -12.32 -14.01 -14.69
C THR A 371 -13.61 -13.70 -13.93
N ALA A 372 -14.17 -12.50 -14.13
CA ALA A 372 -15.43 -12.12 -13.50
C ALA A 372 -16.62 -12.99 -13.95
N LYS A 373 -16.71 -13.35 -15.24
CA LYS A 373 -17.74 -14.25 -15.76
C LYS A 373 -17.64 -15.64 -15.15
N ILE A 374 -16.42 -16.20 -15.08
CA ILE A 374 -16.16 -17.51 -14.48
C ILE A 374 -16.60 -17.50 -13.02
N MET A 375 -16.12 -16.54 -12.22
CA MET A 375 -16.44 -16.44 -10.80
C MET A 375 -17.93 -16.24 -10.55
N LYS A 376 -18.61 -15.36 -11.32
CA LYS A 376 -20.04 -15.14 -11.19
C LYS A 376 -20.86 -16.38 -11.54
N ALA A 377 -20.45 -17.14 -12.55
CA ALA A 377 -21.09 -18.40 -12.94
C ALA A 377 -20.89 -19.47 -11.86
N THR A 378 -19.67 -19.61 -11.34
CA THR A 378 -19.34 -20.54 -10.25
C THR A 378 -20.20 -20.27 -9.02
N LEU A 379 -20.23 -19.02 -8.53
CA LEU A 379 -21.01 -18.64 -7.34
C LEU A 379 -22.53 -18.76 -7.57
N ALA A 380 -23.01 -18.62 -8.80
CA ALA A 380 -24.42 -18.83 -9.13
C ALA A 380 -24.82 -20.32 -9.05
N GLY A 381 -23.88 -21.23 -9.29
CA GLY A 381 -24.11 -22.68 -9.20
C GLY A 381 -24.01 -23.26 -7.79
N ILE A 382 -23.62 -22.44 -6.79
CA ILE A 382 -23.43 -22.92 -5.42
C ILE A 382 -24.60 -22.48 -4.53
N SER A 383 -25.23 -23.46 -3.85
CA SER A 383 -26.25 -23.14 -2.86
C SER A 383 -25.61 -22.74 -1.52
N PRO A 384 -26.31 -21.91 -0.69
CA PRO A 384 -25.82 -21.58 0.64
C PRO A 384 -25.57 -22.80 1.54
N ALA A 385 -26.36 -23.86 1.37
CA ALA A 385 -26.20 -25.10 2.12
C ALA A 385 -24.89 -25.83 1.75
N VAL A 386 -24.53 -25.86 0.47
CA VAL A 386 -23.27 -26.44 -0.01
C VAL A 386 -22.09 -25.62 0.48
N ALA A 387 -22.15 -24.29 0.37
CA ALA A 387 -21.08 -23.42 0.84
C ALA A 387 -20.81 -23.55 2.36
N GLY A 388 -21.86 -23.77 3.16
CA GLY A 388 -21.74 -23.94 4.62
C GLY A 388 -21.32 -25.35 5.07
N ALA A 389 -21.60 -26.39 4.26
CA ALA A 389 -21.34 -27.78 4.59
C ALA A 389 -20.00 -28.32 4.06
N GLU A 390 -19.41 -27.64 3.04
CA GLU A 390 -18.22 -28.12 2.36
C GLU A 390 -16.98 -28.01 3.27
N PRO A 391 -16.35 -29.12 3.64
CA PRO A 391 -15.21 -29.10 4.56
C PRO A 391 -13.95 -28.48 3.95
N ASP A 392 -13.72 -28.61 2.65
CA ASP A 392 -12.64 -27.96 1.92
C ASP A 392 -13.18 -27.04 0.82
N LEU A 393 -13.82 -25.96 1.28
CA LEU A 393 -14.46 -24.99 0.40
C LEU A 393 -13.49 -24.40 -0.65
N LEU A 394 -12.22 -24.22 -0.29
CA LEU A 394 -11.24 -23.66 -1.22
C LEU A 394 -10.98 -24.58 -2.42
N THR A 395 -10.70 -25.85 -2.15
CA THR A 395 -10.48 -26.87 -3.20
C THR A 395 -11.76 -27.09 -4.02
N PHE A 396 -12.92 -27.10 -3.36
CA PHE A 396 -14.21 -27.18 -4.04
C PHE A 396 -14.42 -26.00 -5.02
N LEU A 397 -14.18 -24.76 -4.59
CA LEU A 397 -14.31 -23.59 -5.45
C LEU A 397 -13.30 -23.59 -6.62
N ARG A 398 -12.08 -24.01 -6.40
CA ARG A 398 -11.06 -24.18 -7.45
C ARG A 398 -11.49 -25.18 -8.53
N PHE A 399 -12.03 -26.30 -8.09
CA PHE A 399 -12.59 -27.31 -9.00
C PHE A 399 -13.82 -26.77 -9.74
N ALA A 400 -14.77 -26.17 -9.04
CA ALA A 400 -16.01 -25.65 -9.59
C ALA A 400 -15.81 -24.54 -10.62
N CYS A 401 -14.75 -23.72 -10.48
CA CYS A 401 -14.41 -22.68 -11.47
C CYS A 401 -13.50 -23.17 -12.59
N GLY A 402 -13.11 -24.44 -12.59
CA GLY A 402 -12.26 -25.03 -13.64
C GLY A 402 -10.84 -24.46 -13.66
N LEU A 403 -10.27 -24.05 -12.51
CA LEU A 403 -8.99 -23.38 -12.42
C LEU A 403 -7.86 -24.12 -13.14
N GLU A 404 -7.84 -25.45 -13.06
CA GLU A 404 -6.79 -26.29 -13.69
C GLU A 404 -6.86 -26.27 -15.22
N SER A 405 -8.04 -25.96 -15.80
CA SER A 405 -8.26 -25.89 -17.25
C SER A 405 -7.88 -24.53 -17.84
N VAL A 406 -7.56 -23.54 -17.00
CA VAL A 406 -7.16 -22.21 -17.46
C VAL A 406 -5.68 -22.22 -17.82
N HIS A 407 -5.37 -22.05 -19.12
CA HIS A 407 -4.01 -22.12 -19.65
C HIS A 407 -3.26 -20.79 -19.58
N ASP A 408 -3.96 -19.66 -19.65
CA ASP A 408 -3.33 -18.35 -19.55
C ASP A 408 -2.89 -18.08 -18.10
N PRO A 409 -1.58 -17.87 -17.86
CA PRO A 409 -1.06 -17.71 -16.50
C PRO A 409 -1.64 -16.50 -15.75
N ALA A 410 -1.91 -15.39 -16.43
CA ALA A 410 -2.43 -14.18 -15.80
C ALA A 410 -3.90 -14.39 -15.37
N THR A 411 -4.73 -14.94 -16.23
CA THR A 411 -6.13 -15.29 -15.92
C THR A 411 -6.20 -16.35 -14.81
N ARG A 412 -5.32 -17.35 -14.86
CA ARG A 412 -5.25 -18.39 -13.82
C ARG A 412 -4.89 -17.80 -12.45
N GLN A 413 -3.95 -16.88 -12.40
CA GLN A 413 -3.58 -16.17 -11.17
C GLN A 413 -4.74 -15.34 -10.64
N ALA A 414 -5.34 -14.48 -11.48
CA ALA A 414 -6.47 -13.64 -11.10
C ALA A 414 -7.66 -14.48 -10.60
N LEU A 415 -7.95 -15.60 -11.27
CA LEU A 415 -9.00 -16.51 -10.85
C LEU A 415 -8.70 -17.19 -9.50
N ASN A 416 -7.47 -17.61 -9.27
CA ASN A 416 -7.07 -18.20 -8.00
C ASN A 416 -7.16 -17.21 -6.82
N GLU A 417 -6.77 -15.96 -7.03
CA GLU A 417 -6.91 -14.88 -6.04
C GLU A 417 -8.39 -14.59 -5.74
N ALA A 418 -9.23 -14.52 -6.78
CA ALA A 418 -10.67 -14.32 -6.64
C ALA A 418 -11.37 -15.47 -5.91
N VAL A 419 -10.93 -16.70 -6.13
CA VAL A 419 -11.43 -17.89 -5.41
C VAL A 419 -11.06 -17.83 -3.93
N GLY A 420 -9.82 -17.44 -3.59
CA GLY A 420 -9.39 -17.22 -2.20
C GLY A 420 -10.26 -16.18 -1.49
N TRP A 421 -10.45 -15.02 -2.09
CA TRP A 421 -11.31 -13.96 -1.60
C TRP A 421 -12.77 -14.43 -1.40
N ALA A 422 -13.34 -15.13 -2.38
CA ALA A 422 -14.70 -15.65 -2.27
C ALA A 422 -14.84 -16.68 -1.15
N CYS A 423 -13.84 -17.56 -0.98
CA CYS A 423 -13.79 -18.53 0.09
C CYS A 423 -13.81 -17.86 1.48
N ASP A 424 -13.02 -16.81 1.67
CA ASP A 424 -12.95 -16.07 2.93
C ASP A 424 -14.30 -15.43 3.27
N LEU A 425 -14.95 -14.76 2.34
CA LEU A 425 -16.27 -14.15 2.54
C LEU A 425 -17.38 -15.18 2.83
N LEU A 426 -17.38 -16.33 2.15
CA LEU A 426 -18.34 -17.40 2.41
C LEU A 426 -18.13 -18.00 3.82
N ARG A 427 -16.88 -18.11 4.29
CA ARG A 427 -16.56 -18.53 5.66
C ARG A 427 -16.96 -17.50 6.71
N GLU A 428 -16.96 -16.21 6.36
CA GLU A 428 -17.49 -15.13 7.18
C GLU A 428 -19.02 -15.14 7.28
N GLY A 429 -19.70 -16.03 6.53
CA GLY A 429 -21.14 -16.22 6.58
C GLY A 429 -21.93 -15.47 5.49
N LEU A 430 -21.26 -14.85 4.50
CA LEU A 430 -21.96 -14.29 3.37
C LEU A 430 -22.51 -15.41 2.46
N SER A 431 -23.70 -15.19 1.92
CA SER A 431 -24.27 -16.11 0.92
C SER A 431 -23.54 -15.98 -0.43
N PRO A 432 -23.52 -17.05 -1.26
CA PRO A 432 -22.94 -16.97 -2.61
C PRO A 432 -23.50 -15.84 -3.47
N ALA A 433 -24.77 -15.49 -3.31
CA ALA A 433 -25.39 -14.37 -3.98
C ALA A 433 -24.81 -13.02 -3.55
N GLN A 434 -24.56 -12.83 -2.27
CA GLN A 434 -23.91 -11.62 -1.72
C GLN A 434 -22.46 -11.50 -2.20
N VAL A 435 -21.70 -12.60 -2.18
CA VAL A 435 -20.32 -12.61 -2.69
C VAL A 435 -20.29 -12.29 -4.19
N ARG A 436 -21.20 -12.91 -4.98
CA ARG A 436 -21.33 -12.64 -6.40
C ARG A 436 -21.63 -11.18 -6.72
N ALA A 437 -22.47 -10.52 -5.91
CA ALA A 437 -22.82 -9.11 -6.09
C ALA A 437 -21.61 -8.17 -5.88
N ARG A 438 -20.60 -8.58 -5.13
CA ARG A 438 -19.39 -7.81 -4.88
C ARG A 438 -18.36 -7.88 -6.01
N ILE A 439 -18.47 -8.85 -6.93
CA ILE A 439 -17.55 -8.99 -8.06
C ILE A 439 -17.81 -7.88 -9.08
N LYS A 440 -16.84 -6.99 -9.26
CA LYS A 440 -16.85 -5.92 -10.25
C LYS A 440 -16.10 -6.35 -11.51
N MET A 441 -16.65 -5.99 -12.67
CA MET A 441 -15.97 -6.16 -13.96
C MET A 441 -15.31 -4.84 -14.34
N GLY A 442 -14.05 -4.87 -14.73
CA GLY A 442 -13.32 -3.70 -15.19
C GLY A 442 -11.82 -3.89 -15.10
N ASP A 443 -11.13 -2.80 -15.26
CA ASP A 443 -9.70 -2.64 -15.01
C ASP A 443 -9.54 -1.85 -13.69
N ASP A 444 -8.54 -2.15 -12.90
CA ASP A 444 -8.17 -1.41 -11.69
C ASP A 444 -8.00 0.10 -11.95
N SER A 445 -7.63 0.48 -13.17
CA SER A 445 -7.55 1.88 -13.60
C SER A 445 -8.89 2.61 -13.52
N THR A 446 -10.01 1.91 -13.71
CA THR A 446 -11.37 2.49 -13.66
C THR A 446 -11.72 2.97 -12.24
N LEU A 447 -11.34 2.22 -11.20
CA LEU A 447 -11.53 2.64 -9.80
C LEU A 447 -10.72 3.88 -9.43
N LEU A 448 -9.60 4.09 -10.11
CA LEU A 448 -8.68 5.19 -9.82
C LEU A 448 -9.24 6.55 -10.19
N THR A 449 -10.04 6.60 -11.23
CA THR A 449 -10.57 7.83 -11.83
C THR A 449 -12.07 7.98 -11.64
N ALA A 450 -12.79 6.92 -11.26
CA ALA A 450 -14.23 6.96 -11.10
C ALA A 450 -14.63 8.01 -10.05
N PRO A 451 -15.57 8.92 -10.37
CA PRO A 451 -16.13 9.82 -9.37
C PRO A 451 -17.02 9.07 -8.38
N GLY A 452 -17.31 9.71 -7.24
CA GLY A 452 -18.19 9.14 -6.22
C GLY A 452 -17.46 8.78 -4.93
N VAL A 453 -18.09 7.92 -4.13
CA VAL A 453 -17.61 7.52 -2.82
C VAL A 453 -16.74 6.27 -2.91
N HIS A 454 -15.58 6.32 -2.31
CA HIS A 454 -14.63 5.20 -2.26
C HIS A 454 -14.47 4.73 -0.83
N LEU A 455 -14.86 3.48 -0.57
CA LEU A 455 -14.81 2.82 0.73
C LEU A 455 -13.53 1.99 0.83
N LEU A 456 -12.62 2.34 1.74
CA LEU A 456 -11.30 1.70 1.82
C LEU A 456 -10.75 1.68 3.26
N THR A 457 -9.70 0.92 3.48
CA THR A 457 -8.94 0.93 4.74
C THR A 457 -7.70 1.83 4.62
N GLY A 458 -7.11 2.19 5.76
CA GLY A 458 -5.93 3.05 5.78
C GLY A 458 -4.75 2.51 4.96
N HIS A 459 -4.54 1.18 4.95
CA HIS A 459 -3.49 0.54 4.16
C HIS A 459 -3.81 0.49 2.67
N THR A 460 -5.04 0.10 2.30
CA THR A 460 -5.49 0.07 0.90
C THR A 460 -5.45 1.46 0.25
N GLY A 461 -5.66 2.53 1.05
CA GLY A 461 -5.61 3.91 0.59
C GLY A 461 -4.22 4.45 0.30
N LYS A 462 -3.12 3.76 0.68
CA LYS A 462 -1.77 4.27 0.41
C LYS A 462 -1.52 4.41 -1.10
N GLY A 463 -1.00 5.57 -1.50
CA GLY A 463 -0.78 5.90 -2.91
C GLY A 463 -2.00 6.51 -3.62
N GLN A 464 -3.20 6.44 -3.03
CA GLN A 464 -4.41 7.03 -3.60
C GLN A 464 -4.54 8.52 -3.28
N GLN A 465 -5.44 9.19 -3.99
CA GLN A 465 -5.79 10.60 -3.77
C GLN A 465 -7.29 10.75 -3.94
N PHE A 466 -7.89 11.58 -3.09
CA PHE A 466 -9.30 11.92 -3.13
C PHE A 466 -9.45 13.43 -2.99
N ASP A 467 -10.50 13.97 -3.57
CA ASP A 467 -10.81 15.40 -3.38
C ASP A 467 -11.16 15.67 -1.92
N TRP A 468 -11.89 14.73 -1.31
CA TRP A 468 -12.31 14.77 0.09
C TRP A 468 -11.98 13.45 0.77
N VAL A 469 -11.64 13.50 2.04
CA VAL A 469 -11.47 12.30 2.88
C VAL A 469 -12.34 12.43 4.12
N VAL A 470 -13.05 11.36 4.43
CA VAL A 470 -13.76 11.19 5.69
C VAL A 470 -13.15 9.99 6.42
N ILE A 471 -12.54 10.24 7.56
CA ILE A 471 -11.99 9.20 8.42
C ILE A 471 -13.03 8.88 9.48
N VAL A 472 -13.46 7.61 9.51
CA VAL A 472 -14.40 7.10 10.52
C VAL A 472 -13.68 6.21 11.52
N GLY A 473 -14.09 6.26 12.76
CA GLY A 473 -13.51 5.40 13.80
C GLY A 473 -12.30 6.02 14.51
N ALA A 474 -12.29 7.34 14.73
CA ALA A 474 -11.25 8.00 15.51
C ALA A 474 -11.47 7.82 17.03
N GLU A 475 -11.62 6.56 17.46
CA GLU A 475 -11.76 6.16 18.87
C GLU A 475 -10.70 5.13 19.28
N GLU A 476 -10.38 5.09 20.58
CA GLU A 476 -9.47 4.10 21.19
C GLU A 476 -9.88 2.67 20.89
N GLY A 477 -8.89 1.86 20.52
CA GLY A 477 -9.07 0.48 20.09
C GLY A 477 -9.46 0.32 18.63
N CYS A 478 -9.60 1.45 17.92
CA CYS A 478 -9.80 1.53 16.47
C CYS A 478 -8.66 2.32 15.80
N ILE A 479 -8.46 3.56 16.22
CA ILE A 479 -7.31 4.41 15.91
C ILE A 479 -6.81 5.01 17.24
N PRO A 480 -5.72 4.51 17.81
CA PRO A 480 -4.92 3.34 17.39
C PRO A 480 -5.69 2.02 17.49
N ASP A 481 -5.26 1.03 16.71
CA ASP A 481 -5.76 -0.35 16.84
C ASP A 481 -5.49 -0.89 18.26
N PHE A 482 -6.41 -1.71 18.81
CA PHE A 482 -6.30 -2.23 20.18
C PHE A 482 -5.04 -3.09 20.45
N ARG A 483 -4.41 -3.60 19.38
CA ARG A 483 -3.18 -4.38 19.45
C ARG A 483 -1.93 -3.50 19.58
N ALA A 484 -2.03 -2.23 19.21
CA ALA A 484 -0.91 -1.29 19.27
C ALA A 484 -0.66 -0.85 20.72
N THR A 485 0.22 -1.54 21.43
CA THR A 485 0.53 -1.29 22.84
C THR A 485 1.93 -0.74 23.08
N ALA A 486 2.89 -1.12 22.26
CA ALA A 486 4.25 -0.61 22.36
C ALA A 486 4.39 0.79 21.72
N PRO A 487 5.35 1.63 22.16
CA PRO A 487 5.59 2.95 21.58
C PRO A 487 5.81 2.93 20.06
N GLY A 488 6.48 1.88 19.53
CA GLY A 488 6.71 1.69 18.10
C GLY A 488 5.41 1.46 17.33
N ASP A 489 4.51 0.63 17.86
CA ASP A 489 3.21 0.35 17.27
C ASP A 489 2.33 1.61 17.26
N LEU A 490 2.35 2.38 18.35
CA LEU A 490 1.62 3.64 18.44
C LEU A 490 2.13 4.68 17.43
N ALA A 491 3.43 4.73 17.20
CA ALA A 491 4.01 5.58 16.17
C ALA A 491 3.58 5.12 14.76
N GLU A 492 3.48 3.81 14.50
CA GLU A 492 2.95 3.28 13.24
C GLU A 492 1.48 3.63 13.06
N GLU A 493 0.65 3.50 14.09
CA GLU A 493 -0.76 3.90 14.04
C GLU A 493 -0.93 5.40 13.76
N ALA A 494 -0.07 6.25 14.34
CA ALA A 494 -0.06 7.68 14.03
C ALA A 494 0.32 7.93 12.56
N ARG A 495 1.26 7.15 11.98
CA ARG A 495 1.59 7.22 10.56
C ARG A 495 0.42 6.76 9.69
N VAL A 496 -0.28 5.69 10.08
CA VAL A 496 -1.50 5.25 9.36
C VAL A 496 -2.52 6.38 9.32
N LEU A 497 -2.80 7.03 10.45
CA LEU A 497 -3.72 8.18 10.50
C LEU A 497 -3.22 9.33 9.63
N SER A 498 -1.94 9.68 9.70
CA SER A 498 -1.33 10.72 8.87
C SER A 498 -1.40 10.40 7.37
N VAL A 499 -1.18 9.13 7.00
CA VAL A 499 -1.36 8.66 5.62
C VAL A 499 -2.80 8.82 5.17
N MET A 500 -3.79 8.43 6.00
CA MET A 500 -5.22 8.59 5.67
C MET A 500 -5.56 10.07 5.43
N ILE A 501 -5.14 10.98 6.31
CA ILE A 501 -5.34 12.43 6.18
C ILE A 501 -4.71 12.95 4.89
N SER A 502 -3.46 12.58 4.60
CA SER A 502 -2.69 13.06 3.44
C SER A 502 -3.22 12.59 2.09
N ARG A 503 -4.27 11.75 2.06
CA ARG A 503 -4.98 11.37 0.82
C ARG A 503 -5.92 12.48 0.35
N ALA A 504 -6.31 13.40 1.24
CA ALA A 504 -7.22 14.49 0.93
C ALA A 504 -6.54 15.61 0.12
N ARG A 505 -7.29 16.18 -0.82
CA ARG A 505 -6.90 17.36 -1.57
C ARG A 505 -7.54 18.62 -0.97
N HIS A 506 -8.85 18.72 -0.97
CA HIS A 506 -9.60 19.89 -0.54
C HIS A 506 -9.89 19.91 0.95
N GLY A 507 -10.26 18.73 1.49
CA GLY A 507 -10.65 18.70 2.90
C GLY A 507 -10.65 17.31 3.51
N VAL A 508 -10.55 17.27 4.84
CA VAL A 508 -10.60 16.07 5.66
C VAL A 508 -11.57 16.25 6.82
N LEU A 509 -12.42 15.25 7.02
CA LEU A 509 -13.25 15.11 8.22
C LEU A 509 -12.74 13.90 9.03
N ILE A 510 -12.58 14.08 10.34
CA ILE A 510 -12.16 13.03 11.28
C ILE A 510 -13.31 12.83 12.26
N LEU A 511 -13.93 11.66 12.21
CA LEU A 511 -15.17 11.36 12.90
C LEU A 511 -14.96 10.22 13.92
N ARG A 512 -15.70 10.31 15.02
CA ARG A 512 -15.75 9.24 16.02
C ARG A 512 -17.18 8.94 16.47
N ALA A 513 -17.43 7.70 16.88
CA ALA A 513 -18.65 7.30 17.58
C ALA A 513 -18.36 7.08 19.08
N GLU A 514 -19.26 7.55 19.96
CA GLU A 514 -19.18 7.34 21.42
C GLU A 514 -19.55 5.91 21.82
N ALA A 515 -20.35 5.25 20.98
CA ALA A 515 -20.69 3.84 21.12
C ALA A 515 -20.57 3.12 19.78
N VAL A 516 -19.97 1.93 19.82
CA VAL A 516 -19.78 1.07 18.64
C VAL A 516 -20.46 -0.26 18.89
N GLU A 517 -21.27 -0.69 17.94
CA GLU A 517 -21.97 -1.97 17.99
C GLU A 517 -21.08 -3.11 17.49
N SER A 518 -21.01 -4.21 18.24
CA SER A 518 -20.34 -5.44 17.80
C SER A 518 -21.15 -6.17 16.71
N GLN A 519 -20.57 -7.21 16.12
CA GLN A 519 -21.31 -8.09 15.19
C GLN A 519 -22.49 -8.81 15.85
N ALA A 520 -22.43 -9.02 17.18
CA ALA A 520 -23.50 -9.64 17.96
C ALA A 520 -24.53 -8.62 18.50
N GLY A 521 -24.54 -7.38 18.02
CA GLY A 521 -25.50 -6.34 18.43
C GLY A 521 -25.22 -5.70 19.80
N LYS A 522 -24.10 -6.02 20.47
CA LYS A 522 -23.76 -5.42 21.76
C LYS A 522 -23.08 -4.08 21.58
N LEU A 523 -23.56 -3.04 22.25
CA LEU A 523 -22.96 -1.70 22.27
C LEU A 523 -21.80 -1.62 23.26
N PHE A 524 -20.70 -1.01 22.82
CA PHE A 524 -19.51 -0.71 23.60
C PHE A 524 -19.25 0.79 23.58
N SER A 525 -19.19 1.41 24.75
CA SER A 525 -18.73 2.80 24.86
C SER A 525 -17.27 2.91 24.48
N LYS A 526 -16.92 3.97 23.77
CA LYS A 526 -15.58 4.24 23.23
C LYS A 526 -15.05 5.58 23.70
N GLN A 527 -13.79 5.59 24.12
CA GLN A 527 -13.07 6.83 24.38
C GLN A 527 -12.58 7.47 23.07
N PRO A 528 -12.43 8.80 23.02
CA PRO A 528 -11.77 9.46 21.89
C PRO A 528 -10.38 8.88 21.64
N SER A 529 -9.97 8.81 20.38
CA SER A 529 -8.60 8.49 20.04
C SER A 529 -7.63 9.46 20.73
N ARG A 530 -6.57 8.94 21.32
CA ARG A 530 -5.49 9.76 21.92
C ARG A 530 -4.85 10.72 20.93
N PHE A 531 -4.89 10.41 19.64
CA PHE A 531 -4.35 11.28 18.59
C PHE A 531 -5.20 12.53 18.36
N LEU A 532 -6.46 12.56 18.78
CA LEU A 532 -7.32 13.75 18.65
C LEU A 532 -6.81 14.93 19.49
N ALA A 533 -6.11 14.66 20.59
CA ALA A 533 -5.48 15.69 21.39
C ALA A 533 -4.44 16.53 20.59
N ALA A 534 -3.82 15.94 19.57
CA ALA A 534 -2.89 16.65 18.68
C ALA A 534 -3.59 17.76 17.87
N PHE A 535 -4.91 17.64 17.65
CA PHE A 535 -5.71 18.56 16.86
C PHE A 535 -6.40 19.65 17.71
N GLU A 536 -6.31 19.55 19.04
CA GLU A 536 -6.86 20.53 19.96
C GLU A 536 -6.07 21.84 19.86
N GLY A 537 -6.80 22.96 19.76
CA GLY A 537 -6.19 24.31 19.66
C GLY A 537 -5.83 24.75 18.24
N SER A 538 -6.04 23.92 17.22
CA SER A 538 -5.85 24.33 15.84
C SER A 538 -6.96 25.29 15.39
N ALA A 539 -6.55 26.45 14.88
CA ALA A 539 -7.47 27.52 14.44
C ALA A 539 -8.37 27.12 13.25
N GLN A 540 -8.00 26.05 12.53
CA GLN A 540 -8.73 25.59 11.35
C GLN A 540 -9.63 24.38 11.62
N SER A 541 -9.65 23.82 12.84
CA SER A 541 -10.54 22.71 13.18
C SER A 541 -11.97 23.22 13.34
N ARG A 542 -12.89 22.63 12.56
CA ARG A 542 -14.32 22.97 12.58
C ARG A 542 -15.10 21.82 13.20
N ASP A 543 -16.09 22.18 14.03
CA ASP A 543 -17.11 21.25 14.48
C ASP A 543 -18.15 20.97 13.37
N ARG A 544 -19.24 20.28 13.71
CA ARG A 544 -20.29 19.94 12.74
C ARG A 544 -20.94 21.17 12.12
N GLU A 545 -21.24 22.18 12.91
CA GLU A 545 -21.89 23.41 12.43
C GLU A 545 -20.92 24.23 11.59
N GLY A 546 -19.68 24.41 12.04
CA GLY A 546 -18.64 25.08 11.27
C GLY A 546 -18.31 24.37 9.96
N THR A 547 -18.38 23.02 9.93
CA THR A 547 -18.23 22.23 8.70
C THR A 547 -19.39 22.50 7.74
N ARG A 548 -20.62 22.49 8.24
CA ARG A 548 -21.83 22.79 7.45
C ARG A 548 -21.76 24.20 6.89
N GLN A 549 -21.43 25.19 7.71
CA GLN A 549 -21.30 26.60 7.28
C GLN A 549 -20.25 26.73 6.17
N TRP A 550 -19.07 26.07 6.34
CA TRP A 550 -18.03 26.12 5.33
C TRP A 550 -18.50 25.54 3.97
N ILE A 551 -19.25 24.42 4.00
CA ILE A 551 -19.80 23.79 2.79
C ILE A 551 -20.80 24.74 2.10
N CYS A 552 -21.64 25.41 2.86
CA CYS A 552 -22.61 26.38 2.31
C CYS A 552 -21.94 27.62 1.70
N ASP A 553 -20.84 28.08 2.30
CA ASP A 553 -20.13 29.28 1.89
C ASP A 553 -19.01 28.99 0.85
N ALA A 554 -18.70 27.74 0.57
CA ALA A 554 -17.61 27.37 -0.30
C ALA A 554 -17.85 27.79 -1.76
N ASP A 555 -16.82 28.34 -2.39
CA ASP A 555 -16.84 28.59 -3.83
C ASP A 555 -16.53 27.28 -4.59
N TRP A 556 -17.57 26.52 -4.84
CA TRP A 556 -17.51 25.23 -5.54
C TRP A 556 -16.98 25.34 -6.97
N SER A 557 -17.12 26.51 -7.62
CA SER A 557 -16.59 26.72 -8.97
C SER A 557 -15.05 26.70 -8.99
N ARG A 558 -14.41 27.13 -7.87
CA ARG A 558 -12.95 27.12 -7.71
C ARG A 558 -12.39 25.80 -7.18
N LEU A 559 -13.22 24.96 -6.58
CA LEU A 559 -12.77 23.66 -6.08
C LEU A 559 -12.45 22.67 -7.21
N GLY A 560 -12.90 22.95 -8.44
CA GLY A 560 -12.52 22.36 -9.71
C GLY A 560 -12.30 20.84 -9.75
N THR A 561 -12.52 20.24 -10.90
CA THR A 561 -12.15 18.83 -11.15
C THR A 561 -10.66 18.59 -10.89
N ALA A 562 -10.34 17.48 -10.22
CA ALA A 562 -8.96 17.04 -10.04
C ALA A 562 -8.21 17.08 -11.37
N SER A 563 -7.16 17.90 -11.47
CA SER A 563 -6.22 17.74 -12.57
C SER A 563 -5.59 16.37 -12.42
N THR A 564 -5.90 15.51 -13.34
CA THR A 564 -5.39 14.13 -13.51
C THR A 564 -3.87 14.07 -13.52
#